data_3c7ca511612fa128183acf413087f65b
#
_entry.id   3c7ca511612fa128183acf413087f65b
#
_cell.length_a   1.000
_cell.length_b   1.000
_cell.length_c   1.000
_cell.angle_alpha   90.00
_cell.angle_beta   90.00
_cell.angle_gamma   90.00
#
_symmetry.space_group_name_H-M   'P 1'
#
loop_
_entity.id
_entity.type
_entity.pdbx_description
1 polymer ?
#
loop_
_entity_poly.entity_id
_entity_poly.type
_entity_poly.pdbx_seq_one_letter_code
_entity_poly.pdbx_strand_id
1 'polypeptide(L)'
;MNNVVVGEALMKKDRERADALAGHVKAGHIRAVSRTITLLESGDPMGRAVLGCIEDGDRRSVVIGITGYPGAGKSTLIDQLITAYRQQGKTVGVLAVDMTSPLTGGALLGDRIRMQEHILDKGVYIRSMATRGQQGGVAAATRETVLVLEAAGFDIILVETVGVGQSEMGIVDVAQTVLVVVAPGLGDDIQAMKAGVLEIAHIVVVNKGDHAGAEATIRDLREWYPCVLRTVAVKGEGISELMAAIAERQLIDSLPRHNATQQDQL
;
A
#
# COMPACT_ATOMS: atom_id res chain seq x y z
N MET A 1 37.58 32.45 1.66
CA MET A 1 36.82 32.34 2.94
C MET A 1 35.31 32.55 2.80
N ASN A 2 34.81 33.44 1.92
CA ASN A 2 33.35 33.70 1.83
C ASN A 2 32.48 32.55 1.28
N ASN A 3 32.99 31.69 0.38
CA ASN A 3 32.15 30.65 -0.24
C ASN A 3 31.84 29.46 0.70
N VAL A 4 32.72 29.14 1.66
CA VAL A 4 32.52 28.06 2.63
C VAL A 4 31.43 28.46 3.66
N VAL A 5 31.51 29.69 4.17
CA VAL A 5 30.54 30.23 5.14
C VAL A 5 29.14 30.36 4.53
N VAL A 6 29.05 30.73 3.25
CA VAL A 6 27.76 30.81 2.54
C VAL A 6 27.18 29.40 2.31
N GLY A 7 28.01 28.39 1.99
CA GLY A 7 27.59 27.00 1.83
C GLY A 7 27.05 26.39 3.16
N GLU A 8 27.75 26.60 4.26
CA GLU A 8 27.32 26.13 5.59
C GLU A 8 26.00 26.80 6.05
N ALA A 9 25.86 28.09 5.81
CA ALA A 9 24.62 28.82 6.14
C ALA A 9 23.42 28.36 5.31
N LEU A 10 23.61 28.01 4.02
CA LEU A 10 22.59 27.45 3.15
C LEU A 10 22.17 26.05 3.64
N MET A 11 23.14 25.16 3.91
CA MET A 11 22.85 23.82 4.46
C MET A 11 22.13 23.88 5.81
N LYS A 12 22.48 24.80 6.69
CA LYS A 12 21.80 25.02 7.97
C LYS A 12 20.33 25.43 7.76
N LYS A 13 20.08 26.37 6.84
CA LYS A 13 18.74 26.86 6.53
C LYS A 13 17.84 25.76 5.92
N ASP A 14 18.41 24.92 5.07
CA ASP A 14 17.66 23.81 4.46
C ASP A 14 17.36 22.71 5.49
N ARG A 15 18.26 22.46 6.44
CA ARG A 15 18.00 21.55 7.56
C ARG A 15 16.89 22.08 8.48
N GLU A 16 16.92 23.35 8.84
CA GLU A 16 15.85 23.97 9.65
C GLU A 16 14.48 23.89 8.94
N ARG A 17 14.44 24.01 7.62
CA ARG A 17 13.22 23.84 6.82
C ARG A 17 12.75 22.39 6.79
N ALA A 18 13.66 21.43 6.67
CA ALA A 18 13.34 20.01 6.73
C ALA A 18 12.78 19.62 8.09
N ASP A 19 13.41 20.06 9.19
CA ASP A 19 12.95 19.83 10.57
C ASP A 19 11.55 20.42 10.81
N ALA A 20 11.30 21.65 10.35
CA ALA A 20 9.99 22.28 10.48
C ALA A 20 8.91 21.51 9.71
N LEU A 21 9.21 21.08 8.47
CA LEU A 21 8.27 20.29 7.65
C LEU A 21 8.01 18.93 8.26
N ALA A 22 9.05 18.24 8.77
CA ALA A 22 8.94 16.97 9.47
C ALA A 22 8.08 17.09 10.74
N GLY A 23 8.25 18.17 11.52
CA GLY A 23 7.42 18.47 12.68
C GLY A 23 5.93 18.60 12.32
N HIS A 24 5.62 19.25 11.21
CA HIS A 24 4.23 19.33 10.71
C HIS A 24 3.70 17.97 10.21
N VAL A 25 4.53 17.12 9.61
CA VAL A 25 4.15 15.75 9.23
C VAL A 25 3.81 14.96 10.48
N LYS A 26 4.70 14.95 11.49
CA LYS A 26 4.48 14.24 12.77
C LYS A 26 3.23 14.75 13.53
N ALA A 27 2.83 15.99 13.30
CA ALA A 27 1.59 16.58 13.83
C ALA A 27 0.35 16.20 12.98
N GLY A 28 0.48 15.39 11.92
CA GLY A 28 -0.63 14.96 11.08
C GLY A 28 -1.17 16.04 10.13
N HIS A 29 -0.40 17.10 9.85
CA HIS A 29 -0.86 18.15 8.94
C HIS A 29 -0.85 17.66 7.49
N ILE A 30 -2.01 17.39 6.93
CA ILE A 30 -2.20 16.81 5.58
C ILE A 30 -1.48 17.59 4.46
N ARG A 31 -1.41 18.93 4.57
CA ARG A 31 -0.64 19.73 3.59
C ARG A 31 0.86 19.44 3.64
N ALA A 32 1.40 19.22 4.84
CA ALA A 32 2.81 18.87 5.03
C ALA A 32 3.09 17.46 4.49
N VAL A 33 2.21 16.50 4.79
CA VAL A 33 2.24 15.13 4.24
C VAL A 33 2.26 15.18 2.72
N SER A 34 1.28 15.84 2.09
CA SER A 34 1.18 15.94 0.62
C SER A 34 2.41 16.61 0.00
N ARG A 35 2.94 17.66 0.63
CA ARG A 35 4.15 18.36 0.15
C ARG A 35 5.38 17.46 0.22
N THR A 36 5.58 16.76 1.34
CA THR A 36 6.71 15.84 1.51
C THR A 36 6.66 14.72 0.47
N ILE A 37 5.49 14.11 0.25
CA ILE A 37 5.30 13.08 -0.77
C ILE A 37 5.65 13.63 -2.16
N THR A 38 5.20 14.84 -2.50
CA THR A 38 5.53 15.48 -3.79
C THR A 38 7.03 15.68 -3.98
N LEU A 39 7.74 16.10 -2.92
CA LEU A 39 9.20 16.26 -2.94
C LEU A 39 9.90 14.90 -3.15
N LEU A 40 9.44 13.83 -2.50
CA LEU A 40 9.96 12.48 -2.68
C LEU A 40 9.71 11.96 -4.10
N GLU A 41 8.50 12.11 -4.63
CA GLU A 41 8.16 11.72 -6.01
C GLU A 41 8.97 12.47 -7.05
N SER A 42 9.33 13.74 -6.80
CA SER A 42 10.15 14.54 -7.72
C SER A 42 11.65 14.28 -7.59
N GLY A 43 12.07 13.52 -6.57
CA GLY A 43 13.49 13.30 -6.27
C GLY A 43 14.18 14.53 -5.66
N ASP A 44 13.42 15.50 -5.13
CA ASP A 44 13.97 16.70 -4.52
C ASP A 44 14.75 16.32 -3.24
N PRO A 45 16.00 16.81 -3.08
CA PRO A 45 16.82 16.54 -1.89
C PRO A 45 16.13 16.91 -0.56
N MET A 46 15.26 17.92 -0.58
CA MET A 46 14.49 18.32 0.59
C MET A 46 13.56 17.20 1.08
N GLY A 47 12.97 16.41 0.16
CA GLY A 47 12.14 15.26 0.52
C GLY A 47 12.90 14.23 1.37
N ARG A 48 14.11 13.88 0.96
CA ARG A 48 15.00 12.97 1.71
C ARG A 48 15.48 13.58 3.02
N ALA A 49 15.75 14.89 3.05
CA ALA A 49 16.11 15.57 4.29
C ALA A 49 14.97 15.51 5.32
N VAL A 50 13.72 15.74 4.88
CA VAL A 50 12.53 15.59 5.74
C VAL A 50 12.37 14.16 6.21
N LEU A 51 12.60 13.17 5.35
CA LEU A 51 12.50 11.75 5.71
C LEU A 51 13.50 11.39 6.81
N GLY A 52 14.76 11.82 6.70
CA GLY A 52 15.77 11.62 7.75
C GLY A 52 15.41 12.26 9.11
N CYS A 53 14.54 13.29 9.14
CA CYS A 53 14.02 13.87 10.39
C CYS A 53 12.77 13.12 10.92
N ILE A 54 12.18 12.22 10.12
CA ILE A 54 10.97 11.46 10.47
C ILE A 54 11.31 10.08 11.05
N GLU A 55 12.41 9.45 10.61
CA GLU A 55 12.76 8.03 10.81
C GLU A 55 12.88 7.56 12.28
N ASP A 56 12.82 8.45 13.27
CA ASP A 56 12.95 8.13 14.70
C ASP A 56 11.60 7.83 15.41
N GLY A 57 10.56 7.40 14.70
CA GLY A 57 9.22 7.20 15.28
C GLY A 57 8.88 5.72 15.55
N ASP A 58 8.46 5.39 16.79
CA ASP A 58 7.97 4.05 17.21
C ASP A 58 6.58 3.67 16.65
N ARG A 59 5.95 4.51 15.83
CA ARG A 59 4.62 4.22 15.27
C ARG A 59 4.74 3.27 14.10
N ARG A 60 4.11 2.12 14.23
CA ARG A 60 3.98 1.14 13.15
C ARG A 60 2.54 1.10 12.68
N SER A 61 2.31 1.58 11.47
CA SER A 61 1.05 1.38 10.76
C SER A 61 0.94 -0.07 10.30
N VAL A 62 -0.29 -0.51 10.10
CA VAL A 62 -0.56 -1.74 9.38
C VAL A 62 -0.54 -1.44 7.89
N VAL A 63 0.43 -1.98 7.16
CA VAL A 63 0.56 -1.78 5.71
C VAL A 63 0.05 -2.99 4.97
N ILE A 64 -1.00 -2.78 4.17
CA ILE A 64 -1.69 -3.83 3.40
C ILE A 64 -1.51 -3.54 1.92
N GLY A 65 -0.85 -4.45 1.21
CA GLY A 65 -0.72 -4.42 -0.23
C GLY A 65 -1.90 -5.09 -0.90
N ILE A 66 -2.46 -4.47 -1.92
CA ILE A 66 -3.60 -4.98 -2.68
C ILE A 66 -3.24 -5.00 -4.15
N THR A 67 -3.18 -6.19 -4.70
CA THR A 67 -2.87 -6.42 -6.10
C THR A 67 -3.85 -7.43 -6.72
N GLY A 68 -3.70 -7.76 -7.99
CA GLY A 68 -4.57 -8.71 -8.69
C GLY A 68 -5.08 -8.16 -10.02
N TYR A 69 -5.82 -8.98 -10.74
CA TYR A 69 -6.18 -8.74 -12.13
C TYR A 69 -6.99 -7.44 -12.35
N PRO A 70 -6.81 -6.76 -13.48
CA PRO A 70 -7.66 -5.65 -13.86
C PRO A 70 -9.14 -6.09 -13.88
N GLY A 71 -10.02 -5.27 -13.31
CA GLY A 71 -11.44 -5.62 -13.24
C GLY A 71 -11.84 -6.61 -12.14
N ALA A 72 -10.91 -7.17 -11.35
CA ALA A 72 -11.27 -8.04 -10.21
C ALA A 72 -12.02 -7.30 -9.09
N GLY A 73 -12.02 -5.96 -9.10
CA GLY A 73 -12.75 -5.14 -8.13
C GLY A 73 -11.91 -4.69 -6.94
N LYS A 74 -10.59 -4.53 -7.12
CA LYS A 74 -9.66 -4.04 -6.09
C LYS A 74 -10.11 -2.73 -5.48
N SER A 75 -10.37 -1.71 -6.29
CA SER A 75 -10.76 -0.38 -5.79
C SER A 75 -12.08 -0.41 -5.03
N THR A 76 -13.04 -1.27 -5.41
CA THR A 76 -14.29 -1.47 -4.66
C THR A 76 -14.03 -2.18 -3.32
N LEU A 77 -13.10 -3.13 -3.31
CA LEU A 77 -12.68 -3.81 -2.08
C LEU A 77 -11.99 -2.84 -1.12
N ILE A 78 -11.13 -1.97 -1.64
CA ILE A 78 -10.45 -0.92 -0.88
C ILE A 78 -11.47 0.05 -0.26
N ASP A 79 -12.47 0.48 -1.01
CA ASP A 79 -13.54 1.34 -0.53
C ASP A 79 -14.27 0.73 0.69
N GLN A 80 -14.58 -0.57 0.62
CA GLN A 80 -15.19 -1.30 1.73
C GLN A 80 -14.24 -1.45 2.94
N LEU A 81 -12.94 -1.70 2.69
CA LEU A 81 -11.95 -1.76 3.76
C LEU A 81 -11.78 -0.40 4.45
N ILE A 82 -11.74 0.71 3.69
CA ILE A 82 -11.72 2.06 4.25
C ILE A 82 -12.93 2.24 5.18
N THR A 83 -14.14 1.98 4.68
CA THR A 83 -15.39 2.09 5.45
C THR A 83 -15.31 1.29 6.74
N ALA A 84 -14.90 0.03 6.67
CA ALA A 84 -14.85 -0.86 7.81
C ALA A 84 -13.81 -0.43 8.86
N TYR A 85 -12.61 -0.01 8.44
CA TYR A 85 -11.59 0.53 9.36
C TYR A 85 -12.02 1.88 9.95
N ARG A 86 -12.67 2.74 9.19
CA ARG A 86 -13.21 4.01 9.70
C ARG A 86 -14.30 3.80 10.74
N GLN A 87 -15.16 2.79 10.60
CA GLN A 87 -16.14 2.39 11.61
C GLN A 87 -15.48 1.95 12.92
N GLN A 88 -14.26 1.43 12.87
CA GLN A 88 -13.44 1.11 14.06
C GLN A 88 -12.68 2.33 14.61
N GLY A 89 -12.89 3.52 14.07
CA GLY A 89 -12.18 4.75 14.45
C GLY A 89 -10.75 4.85 13.97
N LYS A 90 -10.29 3.94 13.08
CA LYS A 90 -8.93 3.94 12.53
C LYS A 90 -8.75 4.99 11.45
N THR A 91 -7.59 5.62 11.39
CA THR A 91 -7.19 6.48 10.28
C THR A 91 -6.60 5.67 9.14
N VAL A 92 -6.96 5.99 7.89
CA VAL A 92 -6.60 5.21 6.71
C VAL A 92 -5.89 6.06 5.66
N GLY A 93 -4.65 5.69 5.32
CA GLY A 93 -3.94 6.20 4.16
C GLY A 93 -4.08 5.26 2.98
N VAL A 94 -4.37 5.77 1.78
CA VAL A 94 -4.44 4.98 0.55
C VAL A 94 -3.42 5.50 -0.45
N LEU A 95 -2.58 4.62 -0.93
CA LEU A 95 -1.61 4.86 -2.00
C LEU A 95 -2.03 4.05 -3.23
N ALA A 96 -2.62 4.71 -4.22
CA ALA A 96 -2.94 4.10 -5.51
C ALA A 96 -1.75 4.29 -6.45
N VAL A 97 -0.98 3.23 -6.66
CA VAL A 97 0.19 3.25 -7.55
C VAL A 97 -0.24 2.83 -8.93
N ASP A 98 -0.23 3.78 -9.87
CA ASP A 98 -0.71 3.59 -11.22
C ASP A 98 0.42 3.75 -12.25
N MET A 99 0.21 3.21 -13.46
CA MET A 99 1.12 3.44 -14.56
C MET A 99 1.22 4.93 -14.88
N THR A 100 2.40 5.35 -15.29
CA THR A 100 2.62 6.74 -15.70
C THR A 100 1.84 7.05 -16.97
N SER A 101 1.00 8.08 -16.94
CA SER A 101 0.33 8.59 -18.13
C SER A 101 1.37 9.10 -19.13
N PRO A 102 1.40 8.60 -20.37
CA PRO A 102 2.32 9.10 -21.39
C PRO A 102 2.08 10.56 -21.77
N LEU A 103 0.88 11.09 -21.48
CA LEU A 103 0.50 12.47 -21.80
C LEU A 103 0.87 13.47 -20.71
N THR A 104 0.73 13.10 -19.44
CA THR A 104 0.89 14.03 -18.30
C THR A 104 2.12 13.74 -17.44
N GLY A 105 2.73 12.57 -17.57
CA GLY A 105 3.81 12.10 -16.68
C GLY A 105 3.36 11.82 -15.25
N GLY A 106 2.06 11.95 -14.96
CA GLY A 106 1.44 11.66 -13.67
C GLY A 106 0.65 10.34 -13.66
N ALA A 107 0.07 9.98 -12.52
CA ALA A 107 -0.83 8.82 -12.40
C ALA A 107 -2.11 9.02 -13.24
N LEU A 108 -2.64 7.94 -13.78
CA LEU A 108 -3.94 7.96 -14.45
C LEU A 108 -5.02 8.16 -13.39
N LEU A 109 -5.84 9.21 -13.53
CA LEU A 109 -6.80 9.68 -12.51
C LEU A 109 -8.01 8.76 -12.26
N GLY A 110 -8.08 7.58 -12.90
CA GLY A 110 -9.27 6.71 -12.86
C GLY A 110 -9.67 6.24 -11.44
N ASP A 111 -8.74 6.04 -10.56
CA ASP A 111 -9.02 5.45 -9.23
C ASP A 111 -9.53 6.47 -8.20
N ARG A 112 -9.16 7.75 -8.33
CA ARG A 112 -9.69 8.81 -7.47
C ARG A 112 -11.21 8.99 -7.58
N ILE A 113 -11.78 8.73 -8.77
CA ILE A 113 -13.21 8.88 -9.00
C ILE A 113 -14.01 7.82 -8.24
N ARG A 114 -13.43 6.65 -7.98
CA ARG A 114 -14.10 5.53 -7.30
C ARG A 114 -14.16 5.66 -5.78
N MET A 115 -13.28 6.48 -5.18
CA MET A 115 -13.17 6.68 -3.72
C MET A 115 -13.69 8.07 -3.30
N GLN A 116 -14.57 8.70 -4.11
CA GLN A 116 -15.06 10.07 -3.87
C GLN A 116 -15.82 10.21 -2.53
N GLU A 117 -16.47 9.17 -2.05
CA GLU A 117 -17.23 9.18 -0.80
C GLU A 117 -16.34 9.44 0.43
N HIS A 118 -15.05 9.09 0.35
CA HIS A 118 -14.10 9.27 1.46
C HIS A 118 -13.31 10.57 1.43
N ILE A 119 -13.43 11.39 0.36
CA ILE A 119 -12.63 12.63 0.20
C ILE A 119 -12.89 13.65 1.31
N LEU A 120 -14.10 13.66 1.86
CA LEU A 120 -14.48 14.58 2.94
C LEU A 120 -14.21 14.02 4.35
N ASP A 121 -13.84 12.74 4.47
CA ASP A 121 -13.50 12.14 5.77
C ASP A 121 -12.08 12.57 6.17
N LYS A 122 -11.98 13.31 7.27
CA LYS A 122 -10.69 13.79 7.82
C LYS A 122 -9.76 12.67 8.28
N GLY A 123 -10.28 11.48 8.50
CA GLY A 123 -9.51 10.28 8.87
C GLY A 123 -9.04 9.47 7.66
N VAL A 124 -9.30 9.94 6.42
CA VAL A 124 -8.88 9.27 5.21
C VAL A 124 -7.97 10.18 4.38
N TYR A 125 -6.85 9.65 3.93
CA TYR A 125 -5.92 10.30 3.01
C TYR A 125 -5.71 9.44 1.77
N ILE A 126 -5.93 9.99 0.57
CA ILE A 126 -5.79 9.26 -0.68
C ILE A 126 -4.77 9.97 -1.57
N ARG A 127 -3.75 9.22 -2.03
CA ARG A 127 -2.73 9.69 -2.95
C ARG A 127 -2.57 8.74 -4.12
N SER A 128 -2.71 9.26 -5.35
CA SER A 128 -2.30 8.54 -6.56
C SER A 128 -0.82 8.83 -6.84
N MET A 129 -0.06 7.78 -7.09
CA MET A 129 1.37 7.83 -7.39
C MET A 129 1.64 7.23 -8.77
N ALA A 130 2.56 7.80 -9.53
CA ALA A 130 2.95 7.27 -10.83
C ALA A 130 4.21 6.42 -10.73
N THR A 131 4.25 5.26 -11.40
CA THR A 131 5.43 4.36 -11.43
C THR A 131 6.65 4.97 -12.10
N ARG A 132 6.48 6.00 -12.96
CA ARG A 132 7.53 6.69 -13.73
C ARG A 132 8.49 5.75 -14.47
N GLY A 133 7.96 4.64 -14.99
CA GLY A 133 8.73 3.67 -15.78
C GLY A 133 9.65 2.75 -14.96
N GLN A 134 9.56 2.76 -13.64
CA GLN A 134 10.30 1.80 -12.81
C GLN A 134 9.68 0.41 -12.90
N GLN A 135 10.54 -0.58 -13.11
CA GLN A 135 10.15 -1.99 -13.04
C GLN A 135 9.87 -2.35 -11.58
N GLY A 136 8.78 -3.08 -11.33
CA GLY A 136 8.43 -3.53 -9.99
C GLY A 136 7.07 -3.01 -9.48
N GLY A 137 6.34 -2.21 -10.27
CA GLY A 137 4.94 -1.78 -10.02
C GLY A 137 4.74 -0.84 -8.84
N VAL A 138 5.74 -0.73 -8.00
CA VAL A 138 5.79 0.17 -6.85
C VAL A 138 6.78 1.27 -7.17
N ALA A 139 6.35 2.52 -7.20
CA ALA A 139 7.25 3.65 -7.37
C ALA A 139 8.31 3.62 -6.27
N ALA A 140 9.58 3.98 -6.58
CA ALA A 140 10.63 4.06 -5.56
C ALA A 140 10.22 4.91 -4.35
N ALA A 141 9.45 5.97 -4.61
CA ALA A 141 8.88 6.83 -3.58
C ALA A 141 7.77 6.18 -2.73
N THR A 142 7.26 4.98 -3.09
CA THR A 142 6.14 4.38 -2.33
C THR A 142 6.57 3.97 -0.92
N ARG A 143 7.73 3.33 -0.78
CA ARG A 143 8.28 2.98 0.53
C ARG A 143 8.50 4.21 1.40
N GLU A 144 9.12 5.24 0.82
CA GLU A 144 9.35 6.52 1.50
C GLU A 144 8.02 7.20 1.87
N THR A 145 7.00 7.08 1.01
CA THR A 145 5.66 7.62 1.27
C THR A 145 4.95 6.88 2.40
N VAL A 146 5.11 5.56 2.51
CA VAL A 146 4.60 4.79 3.65
C VAL A 146 5.17 5.33 4.95
N LEU A 147 6.50 5.55 5.03
CA LEU A 147 7.15 6.13 6.23
C LEU A 147 6.59 7.51 6.58
N VAL A 148 6.28 8.34 5.59
CA VAL A 148 5.64 9.66 5.80
C VAL A 148 4.24 9.50 6.40
N LEU A 149 3.44 8.53 5.91
CA LEU A 149 2.09 8.27 6.43
C LEU A 149 2.14 7.67 7.84
N GLU A 150 3.07 6.77 8.12
CA GLU A 150 3.33 6.24 9.46
C GLU A 150 3.66 7.36 10.45
N ALA A 151 4.60 8.23 10.09
CA ALA A 151 4.99 9.38 10.91
C ALA A 151 3.84 10.38 11.12
N ALA A 152 2.95 10.51 10.13
CA ALA A 152 1.74 11.33 10.24
C ALA A 152 0.64 10.72 11.11
N GLY A 153 0.80 9.45 11.55
CA GLY A 153 -0.07 8.79 12.50
C GLY A 153 -1.25 8.06 11.87
N PHE A 154 -1.16 7.67 10.61
CA PHE A 154 -2.16 6.77 10.02
C PHE A 154 -2.05 5.37 10.62
N ASP A 155 -3.20 4.80 11.05
CA ASP A 155 -3.23 3.45 11.63
C ASP A 155 -3.10 2.36 10.57
N ILE A 156 -3.76 2.57 9.42
CA ILE A 156 -3.84 1.62 8.30
C ILE A 156 -3.32 2.30 7.04
N ILE A 157 -2.48 1.62 6.28
CA ILE A 157 -2.01 2.09 4.97
C ILE A 157 -2.33 1.02 3.94
N LEU A 158 -3.19 1.36 2.99
CA LEU A 158 -3.57 0.50 1.87
C LEU A 158 -2.75 0.91 0.64
N VAL A 159 -2.00 -0.03 0.06
CA VAL A 159 -1.19 0.21 -1.15
C VAL A 159 -1.80 -0.60 -2.29
N GLU A 160 -2.46 0.07 -3.24
CA GLU A 160 -3.02 -0.55 -4.43
C GLU A 160 -2.00 -0.49 -5.58
N THR A 161 -1.79 -1.62 -6.26
CA THR A 161 -1.01 -1.68 -7.50
C THR A 161 -1.89 -1.99 -8.69
N VAL A 162 -1.46 -1.53 -9.88
CA VAL A 162 -2.14 -1.86 -11.16
C VAL A 162 -1.80 -3.28 -11.55
N GLY A 163 -2.76 -4.17 -11.54
CA GLY A 163 -2.62 -5.61 -11.78
C GLY A 163 -2.24 -6.01 -13.19
N VAL A 164 -1.04 -5.69 -13.70
CA VAL A 164 -0.61 -6.05 -15.05
C VAL A 164 0.87 -6.52 -15.07
N GLY A 165 1.13 -7.74 -14.58
CA GLY A 165 2.38 -8.44 -14.87
C GLY A 165 3.46 -8.35 -13.79
N GLN A 166 4.73 -8.56 -14.17
CA GLN A 166 5.89 -8.73 -13.28
C GLN A 166 6.20 -7.50 -12.37
N SER A 167 5.47 -6.41 -12.55
CA SER A 167 5.63 -5.17 -11.79
C SER A 167 5.04 -5.22 -10.37
N GLU A 168 4.34 -6.30 -10.01
CA GLU A 168 3.61 -6.41 -8.75
C GLU A 168 4.45 -6.96 -7.61
N MET A 169 5.60 -7.57 -7.94
CA MET A 169 6.50 -8.17 -6.95
C MET A 169 7.04 -7.16 -5.93
N GLY A 170 7.20 -5.89 -6.31
CA GLY A 170 7.68 -4.84 -5.40
C GLY A 170 6.74 -4.52 -4.23
N ILE A 171 5.49 -5.00 -4.25
CA ILE A 171 4.55 -4.76 -3.15
C ILE A 171 4.97 -5.46 -1.85
N VAL A 172 5.69 -6.61 -1.96
CA VAL A 172 6.21 -7.35 -0.79
C VAL A 172 7.29 -6.59 -0.02
N ASP A 173 7.98 -5.66 -0.68
CA ASP A 173 9.00 -4.82 -0.05
C ASP A 173 8.40 -3.69 0.78
N VAL A 174 7.10 -3.44 0.63
CA VAL A 174 6.40 -2.31 1.23
C VAL A 174 5.32 -2.76 2.20
N ALA A 175 4.61 -3.86 1.90
CA ALA A 175 3.45 -4.31 2.66
C ALA A 175 3.76 -5.50 3.57
N GLN A 176 3.23 -5.49 4.78
CA GLN A 176 3.30 -6.61 5.73
C GLN A 176 2.34 -7.74 5.33
N THR A 177 1.18 -7.38 4.78
CA THR A 177 0.17 -8.33 4.31
C THR A 177 -0.18 -8.02 2.88
N VAL A 178 -0.06 -9.02 1.99
CA VAL A 178 -0.42 -8.88 0.58
C VAL A 178 -1.71 -9.63 0.29
N LEU A 179 -2.70 -8.89 -0.21
CA LEU A 179 -3.97 -9.41 -0.72
C LEU A 179 -3.87 -9.53 -2.24
N VAL A 180 -4.10 -10.72 -2.79
CA VAL A 180 -4.25 -10.90 -4.23
C VAL A 180 -5.72 -11.09 -4.55
N VAL A 181 -6.29 -10.15 -5.31
CA VAL A 181 -7.71 -10.12 -5.65
C VAL A 181 -7.93 -10.72 -7.03
N VAL A 182 -8.77 -11.73 -7.08
CA VAL A 182 -9.20 -12.41 -8.31
C VAL A 182 -10.73 -12.35 -8.44
N ALA A 183 -11.24 -12.62 -9.65
CA ALA A 183 -12.68 -12.75 -9.91
C ALA A 183 -12.97 -14.09 -10.61
N PRO A 184 -14.19 -14.64 -10.48
CA PRO A 184 -14.61 -15.83 -11.20
C PRO A 184 -14.54 -15.64 -12.73
N GLY A 185 -14.29 -16.73 -13.47
CA GLY A 185 -14.27 -16.71 -14.94
C GLY A 185 -12.91 -16.35 -15.57
N LEU A 186 -11.85 -16.21 -14.77
CA LEU A 186 -10.49 -15.93 -15.22
C LEU A 186 -9.64 -17.21 -15.30
N GLY A 187 -10.17 -18.33 -15.79
CA GLY A 187 -9.52 -19.65 -15.73
C GLY A 187 -8.07 -19.67 -16.25
N ASP A 188 -7.85 -19.16 -17.48
CA ASP A 188 -6.51 -19.09 -18.08
C ASP A 188 -5.63 -18.05 -17.38
N ASP A 189 -6.22 -16.93 -16.96
CA ASP A 189 -5.52 -15.86 -16.24
C ASP A 189 -5.09 -16.30 -14.85
N ILE A 190 -5.89 -17.12 -14.14
CA ILE A 190 -5.52 -17.70 -12.84
C ILE A 190 -4.31 -18.64 -12.99
N GLN A 191 -4.23 -19.41 -14.09
CA GLN A 191 -3.06 -20.24 -14.35
C GLN A 191 -1.81 -19.39 -14.60
N ALA A 192 -1.94 -18.29 -15.35
CA ALA A 192 -0.84 -17.33 -15.53
C ALA A 192 -0.40 -16.66 -14.23
N MET A 193 -1.35 -16.34 -13.33
CA MET A 193 -1.07 -15.74 -12.01
C MET A 193 -0.38 -16.71 -11.05
N LYS A 194 -0.59 -18.04 -11.16
CA LYS A 194 0.08 -19.05 -10.34
C LYS A 194 1.61 -19.01 -10.48
N ALA A 195 2.11 -18.60 -11.64
CA ALA A 195 3.54 -18.46 -11.92
C ALA A 195 4.09 -17.05 -11.61
N GLY A 196 3.50 -16.33 -10.65
CA GLY A 196 3.94 -14.96 -10.33
C GLY A 196 3.20 -14.37 -9.16
N VAL A 197 2.19 -13.54 -9.42
CA VAL A 197 1.54 -12.70 -8.40
C VAL A 197 0.93 -13.50 -7.25
N LEU A 198 0.43 -14.71 -7.49
CA LEU A 198 -0.12 -15.54 -6.42
C LEU A 198 0.96 -16.08 -5.46
N GLU A 199 2.22 -16.17 -5.87
CA GLU A 199 3.33 -16.63 -5.00
C GLU A 199 3.59 -15.64 -3.83
N ILE A 200 3.26 -14.37 -4.03
CA ILE A 200 3.42 -13.34 -2.99
C ILE A 200 2.18 -13.15 -2.13
N ALA A 201 1.09 -13.89 -2.40
CA ALA A 201 -0.17 -13.74 -1.69
C ALA A 201 -0.06 -14.28 -0.26
N HIS A 202 -0.39 -13.45 0.71
CA HIS A 202 -0.68 -13.89 2.07
C HIS A 202 -2.15 -14.32 2.19
N ILE A 203 -3.05 -13.61 1.50
CA ILE A 203 -4.49 -13.88 1.45
C ILE A 203 -4.93 -13.75 -0.01
N VAL A 204 -5.59 -14.78 -0.55
CA VAL A 204 -6.23 -14.72 -1.87
C VAL A 204 -7.71 -14.36 -1.67
N VAL A 205 -8.16 -13.30 -2.32
CA VAL A 205 -9.54 -12.82 -2.23
C VAL A 205 -10.25 -13.09 -3.55
N VAL A 206 -11.21 -14.01 -3.55
CA VAL A 206 -12.13 -14.24 -4.67
C VAL A 206 -13.29 -13.26 -4.54
N ASN A 207 -13.17 -12.11 -5.19
CA ASN A 207 -14.20 -11.09 -5.22
C ASN A 207 -15.25 -11.42 -6.30
N LYS A 208 -16.40 -10.72 -6.30
CA LYS A 208 -17.57 -11.05 -7.13
C LYS A 208 -18.04 -12.48 -6.88
N GLY A 209 -18.01 -12.90 -5.61
CA GLY A 209 -18.38 -14.25 -5.19
C GLY A 209 -19.84 -14.63 -5.43
N ASP A 210 -20.67 -13.68 -5.87
CA ASP A 210 -22.05 -13.90 -6.33
C ASP A 210 -22.15 -14.29 -7.83
N HIS A 211 -21.02 -14.23 -8.56
CA HIS A 211 -20.99 -14.66 -9.96
C HIS A 211 -20.87 -16.18 -10.10
N ALA A 212 -21.41 -16.70 -11.21
CA ALA A 212 -21.27 -18.10 -11.55
C ALA A 212 -19.78 -18.52 -11.64
N GLY A 213 -19.44 -19.69 -11.10
CA GLY A 213 -18.06 -20.20 -11.09
C GLY A 213 -17.23 -19.77 -9.86
N ALA A 214 -17.73 -18.91 -8.98
CA ALA A 214 -16.98 -18.47 -7.80
C ALA A 214 -16.58 -19.65 -6.90
N GLU A 215 -17.48 -20.58 -6.64
CA GLU A 215 -17.20 -21.76 -5.80
C GLU A 215 -16.16 -22.70 -6.42
N ALA A 216 -16.16 -22.83 -7.76
CA ALA A 216 -15.15 -23.62 -8.45
C ALA A 216 -13.78 -22.94 -8.31
N THR A 217 -13.70 -21.63 -8.59
CA THR A 217 -12.47 -20.85 -8.42
C THR A 217 -11.91 -20.93 -7.00
N ILE A 218 -12.76 -20.81 -5.97
CA ILE A 218 -12.36 -20.92 -4.57
C ILE A 218 -11.79 -22.31 -4.27
N ARG A 219 -12.45 -23.37 -4.74
CA ARG A 219 -12.02 -24.74 -4.52
C ARG A 219 -10.65 -24.99 -5.16
N ASP A 220 -10.46 -24.58 -6.42
CA ASP A 220 -9.22 -24.75 -7.17
C ASP A 220 -8.05 -23.98 -6.51
N LEU A 221 -8.31 -22.78 -5.98
CA LEU A 221 -7.30 -21.98 -5.28
C LEU A 221 -6.95 -22.56 -3.91
N ARG A 222 -7.89 -23.15 -3.18
CA ARG A 222 -7.66 -23.76 -1.86
C ARG A 222 -6.75 -25.00 -1.91
N GLU A 223 -6.57 -25.61 -3.08
CA GLU A 223 -5.58 -26.68 -3.26
C GLU A 223 -4.14 -26.17 -3.11
N TRP A 224 -3.90 -24.88 -3.36
CA TRP A 224 -2.57 -24.28 -3.43
C TRP A 224 -2.32 -23.22 -2.37
N TYR A 225 -3.39 -22.56 -1.89
CA TYR A 225 -3.27 -21.42 -0.97
C TYR A 225 -4.05 -21.68 0.30
N PRO A 226 -3.41 -21.52 1.49
CA PRO A 226 -4.04 -21.84 2.76
C PRO A 226 -5.16 -20.85 3.15
N CYS A 227 -5.09 -19.62 2.66
CA CYS A 227 -6.07 -18.58 2.98
C CYS A 227 -6.74 -18.05 1.71
N VAL A 228 -7.91 -18.57 1.39
CA VAL A 228 -8.75 -18.14 0.25
C VAL A 228 -10.11 -17.72 0.78
N LEU A 229 -10.44 -16.43 0.62
CA LEU A 229 -11.67 -15.82 1.10
C LEU A 229 -12.57 -15.39 -0.04
N ARG A 230 -13.88 -15.56 0.14
CA ARG A 230 -14.91 -15.09 -0.77
C ARG A 230 -15.37 -13.69 -0.35
N THR A 231 -15.50 -12.76 -1.30
CA THR A 231 -16.11 -11.46 -1.06
C THR A 231 -17.11 -11.08 -2.16
N VAL A 232 -18.09 -10.25 -1.82
CA VAL A 232 -18.92 -9.52 -2.78
C VAL A 232 -18.82 -8.04 -2.38
N ALA A 233 -17.71 -7.41 -2.81
CA ALA A 233 -17.32 -6.08 -2.32
C ALA A 233 -18.43 -5.02 -2.53
N VAL A 234 -19.18 -5.07 -3.63
CA VAL A 234 -20.31 -4.15 -3.87
C VAL A 234 -21.45 -4.27 -2.86
N LYS A 235 -21.49 -5.37 -2.08
CA LYS A 235 -22.50 -5.63 -1.04
C LYS A 235 -21.92 -5.60 0.38
N GLY A 236 -20.61 -5.43 0.51
CA GLY A 236 -19.89 -5.53 1.78
C GLY A 236 -19.80 -6.96 2.36
N GLU A 237 -20.21 -8.00 1.59
CA GLU A 237 -20.15 -9.40 2.03
C GLU A 237 -18.70 -9.89 2.08
N GLY A 238 -18.32 -10.59 3.16
CA GLY A 238 -16.98 -11.17 3.35
C GLY A 238 -15.90 -10.18 3.82
N ILE A 239 -16.26 -8.90 4.04
CA ILE A 239 -15.30 -7.87 4.48
C ILE A 239 -14.86 -8.10 5.93
N SER A 240 -15.78 -8.49 6.83
CA SER A 240 -15.46 -8.79 8.23
C SER A 240 -14.50 -9.96 8.37
N GLU A 241 -14.70 -11.00 7.58
CA GLU A 241 -13.85 -12.19 7.52
C GLU A 241 -12.46 -11.84 6.97
N LEU A 242 -12.40 -10.98 5.95
CA LEU A 242 -11.15 -10.49 5.40
C LEU A 242 -10.37 -9.67 6.43
N MET A 243 -11.03 -8.77 7.15
CA MET A 243 -10.39 -7.98 8.22
C MET A 243 -9.88 -8.88 9.36
N ALA A 244 -10.60 -9.92 9.73
CA ALA A 244 -10.16 -10.89 10.73
C ALA A 244 -8.90 -11.64 10.26
N ALA A 245 -8.87 -12.10 9.01
CA ALA A 245 -7.70 -12.77 8.44
C ALA A 245 -6.47 -11.84 8.34
N ILE A 246 -6.67 -10.56 8.00
CA ILE A 246 -5.59 -9.56 8.01
C ILE A 246 -5.05 -9.38 9.43
N ALA A 247 -5.92 -9.26 10.42
CA ALA A 247 -5.51 -9.09 11.82
C ALA A 247 -4.75 -10.32 12.36
N GLU A 248 -5.21 -11.53 12.03
CA GLU A 248 -4.53 -12.78 12.39
C GLU A 248 -3.13 -12.85 11.78
N ARG A 249 -2.99 -12.49 10.52
CA ARG A 249 -1.70 -12.45 9.83
C ARG A 249 -0.71 -11.51 10.51
N GLN A 250 -1.17 -10.35 10.95
CA GLN A 250 -0.34 -9.37 11.67
C GLN A 250 0.15 -9.87 13.02
N LEU A 251 -0.69 -10.62 13.74
CA LEU A 251 -0.28 -11.26 15.00
C LEU A 251 0.85 -12.26 14.76
N ILE A 252 0.79 -13.05 13.69
CA ILE A 252 1.84 -14.00 13.33
C ILE A 252 3.17 -13.27 13.05
N ASP A 253 3.13 -12.16 12.30
CA ASP A 253 4.34 -11.40 11.98
C ASP A 253 4.93 -10.64 13.17
N SER A 254 4.12 -10.37 14.21
CA SER A 254 4.58 -9.72 15.45
C SER A 254 5.23 -10.70 16.45
N LEU A 255 5.05 -12.01 16.26
CA LEU A 255 5.69 -13.01 17.11
C LEU A 255 7.21 -13.05 16.84
N PRO A 256 8.07 -13.09 17.88
CA PRO A 256 9.50 -13.22 17.68
C PRO A 256 9.77 -14.51 16.91
N ARG A 257 10.39 -14.39 15.73
CA ARG A 257 10.85 -15.56 14.96
C ARG A 257 11.86 -16.28 15.83
N HIS A 258 11.50 -17.43 16.40
CA HIS A 258 12.45 -18.33 17.05
C HIS A 258 13.49 -18.70 15.99
N ASN A 259 14.76 -18.35 16.25
CA ASN A 259 15.90 -18.74 15.44
C ASN A 259 15.94 -20.27 15.33
N ALA A 260 15.41 -20.79 14.24
CA ALA A 260 15.63 -22.17 13.80
C ALA A 260 17.04 -22.26 13.16
N THR A 261 18.06 -22.02 13.97
CA THR A 261 19.45 -22.24 13.53
C THR A 261 20.24 -22.80 14.72
N GLN A 262 19.95 -24.05 15.08
CA GLN A 262 20.87 -24.91 15.86
C GLN A 262 20.31 -26.34 15.91
N GLN A 263 20.32 -27.07 14.82
CA GLN A 263 20.29 -28.54 14.82
C GLN A 263 20.68 -29.06 13.43
N ASP A 264 21.92 -28.86 13.03
CA ASP A 264 22.61 -29.68 12.03
C ASP A 264 24.12 -29.58 12.26
N GLN A 265 24.54 -30.06 13.46
CA GLN A 265 25.90 -30.48 13.73
C GLN A 265 25.87 -31.54 14.87
N LEU A 266 25.61 -32.78 14.49
CA LEU A 266 26.10 -34.00 15.16
C LEU A 266 26.16 -35.14 14.15
#